data_35ca78315fbf7b4443ce924e5b1d0275
#
_entry.id   35ca78315fbf7b4443ce924e5b1d0275
#
_cell.length_a   1.000
_cell.length_b   1.000
_cell.length_c   1.000
_cell.angle_alpha   90.00
_cell.angle_beta   90.00
_cell.angle_gamma   90.00
#
_symmetry.space_group_name_H-M   'P 1'
#
loop_
_entity.id
_entity.type
_entity.pdbx_description
1 polymer ?
#
loop_
_entity_poly.entity_id
_entity_poly.type
_entity_poly.pdbx_seq_one_letter_code
_entity_poly.pdbx_strand_id
1 'polypeptide(L)'
;MTSIKSLTSFGLDLPPSCIEFFPLKPELAVIGTYNLEKQDDDKCSDSEAESKQSQQRNGSLILVRVDGDNVDILQNLSTPSAILDIHFLTHVPSSNFGVATSTGSFAIYELASWEKRHPQIVHIKTIQYFPENVLVTAFTWHPESYMVGMTLSDGRVCLGIIDTEGADDGPQYLEIAKHDLEAWTLSFAPDASGVWSGGDDSALKLIELSDDHESADQELEGNERYAPSRYMAWSDKKIHGAGVTAILPLHLDNESSLVVTGSYDDHIRLLRVSATGRRQELCDMNLGGGVWRLKLLDRKPTLPANHSVSKWRSEPPPTELLLLVSCMHAGTRIVRLTRKEDDWAFEVLARFEEHKSMNYGSDSQPGLNAKGQRTFITTSFYDRLLCLWRF
;
A
#
# COMPACT_ATOMS: atom_id res chain seq x y z
N MET A 1 -9.88 -1.61 26.04
CA MET A 1 -8.86 -1.02 25.18
C MET A 1 -7.53 -0.98 25.91
N THR A 2 -6.48 -1.57 25.35
CA THR A 2 -5.16 -1.74 25.98
C THR A 2 -4.17 -0.73 25.40
N SER A 3 -3.40 -0.02 26.24
CA SER A 3 -2.23 0.77 25.80
C SER A 3 -1.01 -0.14 25.76
N ILE A 4 -0.33 -0.18 24.62
CA ILE A 4 0.84 -1.04 24.36
C ILE A 4 2.11 -0.20 24.45
N LYS A 5 3.18 -0.82 24.97
CA LYS A 5 4.52 -0.25 25.02
C LYS A 5 5.48 -1.01 24.11
N SER A 6 6.49 -0.33 23.60
CA SER A 6 7.56 -0.96 22.83
C SER A 6 8.38 -1.90 23.71
N LEU A 7 8.79 -3.01 23.13
CA LEU A 7 9.80 -3.92 23.68
C LEU A 7 11.20 -3.37 23.40
N THR A 8 11.39 -2.87 22.19
CA THR A 8 12.63 -2.25 21.70
C THR A 8 12.27 -1.07 20.82
N SER A 9 13.04 0.01 20.91
CA SER A 9 12.92 1.16 20.02
C SER A 9 14.27 1.80 19.76
N PHE A 10 14.52 2.29 18.54
CA PHE A 10 15.72 3.05 18.17
C PHE A 10 15.46 3.96 16.96
N GLY A 11 16.33 4.96 16.80
CA GLY A 11 16.27 5.89 15.66
C GLY A 11 16.95 5.31 14.43
N LEU A 12 16.36 5.57 13.26
CA LEU A 12 16.93 5.30 11.94
C LEU A 12 17.68 6.54 11.41
N ASP A 13 18.60 6.35 10.48
CA ASP A 13 19.37 7.46 9.89
C ASP A 13 18.48 8.37 9.03
N LEU A 14 17.56 7.80 8.26
CA LEU A 14 16.63 8.50 7.37
C LEU A 14 15.17 8.27 7.77
N PRO A 15 14.25 9.19 7.42
CA PRO A 15 12.83 9.04 7.72
C PRO A 15 12.22 7.79 7.07
N PRO A 16 11.65 6.84 7.84
CA PRO A 16 11.00 5.66 7.30
C PRO A 16 9.61 5.97 6.76
N SER A 17 9.32 5.57 5.53
CA SER A 17 8.05 5.80 4.82
C SER A 17 7.15 4.58 4.77
N CYS A 18 7.72 3.39 4.71
CA CYS A 18 6.99 2.13 4.56
C CYS A 18 7.79 0.96 5.14
N ILE A 19 7.10 -0.16 5.39
CA ILE A 19 7.70 -1.40 5.87
C ILE A 19 6.85 -2.59 5.45
N GLU A 20 7.49 -3.72 5.13
CA GLU A 20 6.82 -4.99 4.96
C GLU A 20 7.67 -6.16 5.44
N PHE A 21 7.05 -7.08 6.20
CA PHE A 21 7.67 -8.35 6.58
C PHE A 21 7.72 -9.30 5.39
N PHE A 22 8.83 -10.04 5.28
CA PHE A 22 9.00 -11.01 4.21
C PHE A 22 8.13 -12.26 4.46
N PRO A 23 7.16 -12.57 3.57
CA PRO A 23 6.19 -13.63 3.83
C PRO A 23 6.79 -15.03 4.01
N LEU A 24 7.89 -15.34 3.28
CA LEU A 24 8.53 -16.66 3.33
C LEU A 24 9.47 -16.84 4.51
N LYS A 25 9.91 -15.74 5.15
CA LYS A 25 10.78 -15.74 6.32
C LYS A 25 10.40 -14.62 7.27
N PRO A 26 9.41 -14.85 8.14
CA PRO A 26 8.73 -13.81 8.94
C PRO A 26 9.62 -13.04 9.92
N GLU A 27 10.82 -13.50 10.21
CA GLU A 27 11.79 -12.75 11.00
C GLU A 27 12.48 -11.63 10.23
N LEU A 28 12.35 -11.56 8.91
CA LEU A 28 12.93 -10.52 8.07
C LEU A 28 11.87 -9.50 7.65
N ALA A 29 12.26 -8.22 7.66
CA ALA A 29 11.43 -7.14 7.11
C ALA A 29 12.31 -6.15 6.33
N VAL A 30 11.70 -5.47 5.36
CA VAL A 30 12.32 -4.40 4.58
C VAL A 30 11.61 -3.09 4.90
N ILE A 31 12.42 -2.05 5.18
CA ILE A 31 11.94 -0.70 5.47
C ILE A 31 12.43 0.21 4.35
N GLY A 32 11.52 0.99 3.77
CA GLY A 32 11.84 2.07 2.84
C GLY A 32 11.99 3.39 3.57
N THR A 33 12.93 4.22 3.12
CA THR A 33 13.12 5.56 3.67
C THR A 33 12.95 6.63 2.61
N TYR A 34 12.56 7.82 3.07
CA TYR A 34 12.33 8.99 2.23
C TYR A 34 13.08 10.19 2.81
N ASN A 35 14.09 10.66 2.13
CA ASN A 35 14.84 11.85 2.51
C ASN A 35 14.66 12.96 1.47
N LEU A 36 14.29 14.14 1.96
CA LEU A 36 14.24 15.36 1.17
C LEU A 36 15.50 16.16 1.46
N GLU A 37 16.36 16.34 0.46
CA GLU A 37 17.56 17.16 0.63
C GLU A 37 17.16 18.63 0.81
N LYS A 38 17.61 19.23 1.92
CA LYS A 38 17.47 20.67 2.13
C LYS A 38 18.43 21.37 1.19
N GLN A 39 17.92 22.27 0.34
CA GLN A 39 18.78 23.23 -0.34
C GLN A 39 19.32 24.21 0.72
N ASP A 40 20.63 24.36 0.78
CA ASP A 40 21.26 25.43 1.57
C ASP A 40 20.86 26.77 0.96
N ASP A 41 20.03 27.54 1.67
CA ASP A 41 19.55 28.90 1.31
C ASP A 41 20.64 29.96 1.35
N ASP A 42 21.92 29.59 1.37
CA ASP A 42 23.06 30.51 1.52
C ASP A 42 23.67 31.05 0.21
N LYS A 43 22.88 31.16 -0.87
CA LYS A 43 23.30 31.98 -2.04
C LYS A 43 22.15 32.87 -2.53
N CYS A 44 21.92 33.95 -1.81
CA CYS A 44 21.29 35.15 -2.40
C CYS A 44 22.13 35.64 -3.56
N SER A 45 21.69 35.44 -4.79
CA SER A 45 22.08 36.20 -5.95
C SER A 45 20.82 36.50 -6.75
N ASP A 46 20.50 37.83 -6.80
CA ASP A 46 19.44 38.39 -7.61
C ASP A 46 19.62 38.01 -9.08
N SER A 47 18.79 37.11 -9.56
CA SER A 47 18.46 36.98 -10.97
C SER A 47 17.13 36.27 -11.12
N GLU A 48 16.12 37.01 -11.57
CA GLU A 48 14.81 36.56 -11.98
C GLU A 48 14.95 35.58 -13.18
N ALA A 49 15.02 34.31 -12.88
CA ALA A 49 14.66 33.23 -13.79
C ALA A 49 14.31 32.02 -12.91
N GLU A 50 13.04 31.89 -12.52
CA GLU A 50 12.51 30.75 -11.82
C GLU A 50 12.57 29.47 -12.70
N SER A 51 13.73 28.84 -12.77
CA SER A 51 13.79 27.42 -13.02
C SER A 51 13.46 26.74 -11.69
N LYS A 52 12.26 26.17 -11.54
CA LYS A 52 11.93 25.27 -10.45
C LYS A 52 12.91 24.08 -10.50
N GLN A 53 14.05 24.19 -9.82
CA GLN A 53 14.93 23.06 -9.63
C GLN A 53 14.14 22.02 -8.85
N SER A 54 14.01 20.81 -9.42
CA SER A 54 13.34 19.69 -8.75
C SER A 54 14.11 19.39 -7.46
N GLN A 55 13.40 19.41 -6.32
CA GLN A 55 13.97 19.01 -5.02
C GLN A 55 14.54 17.60 -5.13
N GLN A 56 15.84 17.45 -4.84
CA GLN A 56 16.46 16.13 -4.81
C GLN A 56 15.92 15.30 -3.65
N ARG A 57 15.52 14.09 -3.97
CA ARG A 57 14.99 13.11 -3.02
C ARG A 57 15.80 11.83 -3.15
N ASN A 58 16.32 11.35 -2.05
CA ASN A 58 17.00 10.06 -1.97
C ASN A 58 16.43 9.22 -0.82
N GLY A 59 16.87 7.99 -0.72
CA GLY A 59 16.40 7.09 0.33
C GLY A 59 17.32 5.89 0.54
N SER A 60 16.81 4.92 1.23
CA SER A 60 17.45 3.63 1.41
C SER A 60 16.42 2.52 1.62
N LEU A 61 16.87 1.28 1.39
CA LEU A 61 16.18 0.06 1.78
C LEU A 61 16.95 -0.56 2.94
N ILE A 62 16.30 -0.72 4.09
CA ILE A 62 16.91 -1.27 5.30
C ILE A 62 16.34 -2.66 5.53
N LEU A 63 17.21 -3.68 5.51
CA LEU A 63 16.88 -5.04 5.88
C LEU A 63 17.07 -5.22 7.37
N VAL A 64 16.01 -5.61 8.08
CA VAL A 64 16.07 -5.90 9.51
C VAL A 64 15.70 -7.34 9.81
N ARG A 65 16.23 -7.87 10.93
CA ARG A 65 15.86 -9.16 11.50
C ARG A 65 15.24 -8.95 12.89
N VAL A 66 14.09 -9.56 13.10
CA VAL A 66 13.46 -9.65 14.43
C VAL A 66 13.82 -10.98 15.05
N ASP A 67 14.51 -10.93 16.20
CA ASP A 67 14.85 -12.11 17.01
C ASP A 67 14.42 -11.87 18.46
N GLY A 68 13.35 -12.56 18.86
CA GLY A 68 12.73 -12.33 20.17
C GLY A 68 12.29 -10.87 20.33
N ASP A 69 12.83 -10.18 21.33
CA ASP A 69 12.54 -8.77 21.63
C ASP A 69 13.53 -7.79 20.97
N ASN A 70 14.43 -8.28 20.11
CA ASN A 70 15.45 -7.48 19.45
C ASN A 70 15.15 -7.27 17.98
N VAL A 71 15.69 -6.18 17.43
CA VAL A 71 15.69 -5.88 15.99
C VAL A 71 17.11 -5.53 15.59
N ASP A 72 17.67 -6.32 14.67
CA ASP A 72 19.02 -6.11 14.14
C ASP A 72 18.94 -5.57 12.70
N ILE A 73 19.70 -4.51 12.40
CA ILE A 73 19.89 -4.04 11.03
C ILE A 73 20.93 -4.93 10.37
N LEU A 74 20.54 -5.63 9.29
CA LEU A 74 21.42 -6.52 8.53
C LEU A 74 22.08 -5.82 7.35
N GLN A 75 21.35 -4.88 6.71
CA GLN A 75 21.82 -4.10 5.57
C GLN A 75 21.12 -2.76 5.53
N ASN A 76 21.85 -1.72 5.10
CA ASN A 76 21.30 -0.43 4.71
C ASN A 76 21.80 -0.14 3.29
N LEU A 77 20.90 -0.27 2.30
CA LEU A 77 21.19 -0.09 0.89
C LEU A 77 20.69 1.28 0.43
N SER A 78 21.60 2.20 0.13
CA SER A 78 21.24 3.52 -0.40
C SER A 78 20.57 3.39 -1.77
N THR A 79 19.53 4.18 -2.01
CA THR A 79 18.79 4.24 -3.28
C THR A 79 18.85 5.63 -3.89
N PRO A 80 18.91 5.76 -5.23
CA PRO A 80 19.01 7.05 -5.91
C PRO A 80 17.74 7.90 -5.74
N SER A 81 16.61 7.27 -5.40
CA SER A 81 15.30 7.88 -5.22
C SER A 81 14.76 7.58 -3.83
N ALA A 82 13.97 8.47 -3.26
CA ALA A 82 13.23 8.19 -2.05
C ALA A 82 12.17 7.10 -2.29
N ILE A 83 11.90 6.30 -1.26
CA ILE A 83 10.97 5.18 -1.31
C ILE A 83 9.63 5.64 -0.73
N LEU A 84 8.53 5.39 -1.44
CA LEU A 84 7.18 5.72 -0.99
C LEU A 84 6.40 4.48 -0.55
N ASP A 85 6.59 3.35 -1.25
CA ASP A 85 5.86 2.12 -0.95
C ASP A 85 6.68 0.87 -1.27
N ILE A 86 6.40 -0.24 -0.57
CA ILE A 86 7.06 -1.54 -0.75
C ILE A 86 6.02 -2.64 -0.63
N HIS A 87 6.04 -3.61 -1.56
CA HIS A 87 5.26 -4.84 -1.45
C HIS A 87 5.99 -6.04 -2.02
N PHE A 88 6.07 -7.13 -1.24
CA PHE A 88 6.52 -8.42 -1.75
C PHE A 88 5.53 -8.98 -2.77
N LEU A 89 6.07 -9.69 -3.77
CA LEU A 89 5.25 -10.39 -4.75
C LEU A 89 4.60 -11.60 -4.07
N THR A 90 3.27 -11.67 -4.05
CA THR A 90 2.52 -12.66 -3.25
C THR A 90 1.75 -13.68 -4.06
N HIS A 91 1.46 -13.43 -5.35
CA HIS A 91 0.70 -14.37 -6.18
C HIS A 91 1.50 -15.64 -6.55
N VAL A 92 2.83 -15.60 -6.43
CA VAL A 92 3.71 -16.76 -6.49
C VAL A 92 4.69 -16.70 -5.32
N PRO A 93 5.16 -17.85 -4.77
CA PRO A 93 6.23 -17.84 -3.79
C PRO A 93 7.50 -17.21 -4.39
N SER A 94 7.87 -16.02 -3.95
CA SER A 94 8.96 -15.23 -4.52
C SER A 94 9.71 -14.48 -3.45
N SER A 95 11.02 -14.30 -3.66
CA SER A 95 11.86 -13.37 -2.90
C SER A 95 11.88 -11.95 -3.46
N ASN A 96 11.15 -11.71 -4.56
CA ASN A 96 11.09 -10.41 -5.21
C ASN A 96 10.09 -9.49 -4.53
N PHE A 97 10.42 -8.21 -4.50
CA PHE A 97 9.53 -7.16 -4.05
C PHE A 97 9.64 -5.92 -4.94
N GLY A 98 8.55 -5.20 -5.06
CA GLY A 98 8.46 -3.94 -5.77
C GLY A 98 8.68 -2.76 -4.84
N VAL A 99 9.07 -1.65 -5.43
CA VAL A 99 9.32 -0.38 -4.74
C VAL A 99 8.80 0.77 -5.60
N ALA A 100 7.91 1.58 -5.02
CA ALA A 100 7.47 2.84 -5.61
C ALA A 100 8.47 3.95 -5.25
N THR A 101 8.87 4.75 -6.25
CA THR A 101 9.92 5.75 -6.07
C THR A 101 9.43 7.19 -6.28
N SER A 102 10.21 8.13 -5.76
CA SER A 102 9.97 9.58 -5.91
C SER A 102 10.38 10.17 -7.27
N THR A 103 10.83 9.34 -8.21
CA THR A 103 11.34 9.78 -9.53
C THR A 103 10.59 9.12 -10.69
N GLY A 104 9.31 8.81 -10.52
CA GLY A 104 8.45 8.26 -11.59
C GLY A 104 8.79 6.83 -12.02
N SER A 105 9.62 6.15 -11.24
CA SER A 105 10.05 4.80 -11.55
C SER A 105 9.47 3.78 -10.59
N PHE A 106 9.39 2.55 -11.04
CA PHE A 106 9.11 1.36 -10.28
C PHE A 106 10.33 0.45 -10.29
N ALA A 107 10.85 0.11 -9.12
CA ALA A 107 12.03 -0.73 -9.02
C ALA A 107 11.69 -2.11 -8.44
N ILE A 108 12.40 -3.13 -8.92
CA ILE A 108 12.27 -4.51 -8.46
C ILE A 108 13.58 -4.91 -7.80
N TYR A 109 13.45 -5.47 -6.61
CA TYR A 109 14.54 -6.00 -5.81
C TYR A 109 14.26 -7.46 -5.45
N GLU A 110 15.31 -8.17 -5.11
CA GLU A 110 15.26 -9.52 -4.57
C GLU A 110 15.84 -9.54 -3.16
N LEU A 111 15.20 -10.27 -2.25
CA LEU A 111 15.79 -10.66 -0.98
C LEU A 111 16.60 -11.96 -1.20
N ALA A 112 17.83 -11.80 -1.66
CA ALA A 112 18.72 -12.90 -2.00
C ALA A 112 19.27 -13.59 -0.75
N SER A 113 19.58 -14.89 -0.87
CA SER A 113 20.18 -15.70 0.21
C SER A 113 19.41 -15.63 1.55
N TRP A 114 18.11 -15.40 1.51
CA TRP A 114 17.26 -15.26 2.71
C TRP A 114 17.22 -16.55 3.56
N GLU A 115 17.44 -17.71 2.96
CA GLU A 115 17.56 -18.99 3.68
C GLU A 115 18.88 -19.11 4.48
N LYS A 116 19.88 -18.33 4.08
CA LYS A 116 21.24 -18.35 4.67
C LYS A 116 21.35 -17.39 5.87
N ARG A 117 22.52 -17.42 6.52
CA ARG A 117 22.82 -16.56 7.66
C ARG A 117 22.88 -15.06 7.29
N HIS A 118 23.25 -14.73 6.06
CA HIS A 118 23.46 -13.37 5.58
C HIS A 118 22.56 -13.07 4.36
N PRO A 119 21.28 -12.79 4.58
CA PRO A 119 20.40 -12.33 3.53
C PRO A 119 20.80 -10.94 3.06
N GLN A 120 20.50 -10.63 1.79
CA GLN A 120 20.85 -9.35 1.17
C GLN A 120 19.73 -8.88 0.24
N ILE A 121 19.48 -7.58 0.24
CA ILE A 121 18.68 -6.91 -0.78
C ILE A 121 19.57 -6.70 -2.01
N VAL A 122 19.12 -7.18 -3.16
CA VAL A 122 19.80 -7.04 -4.45
C VAL A 122 18.86 -6.34 -5.42
N HIS A 123 19.35 -5.30 -6.11
CA HIS A 123 18.60 -4.64 -7.17
C HIS A 123 18.53 -5.54 -8.40
N ILE A 124 17.34 -5.71 -8.97
CA ILE A 124 17.11 -6.50 -10.19
C ILE A 124 16.95 -5.58 -11.40
N LYS A 125 15.94 -4.70 -11.38
CA LYS A 125 15.71 -3.73 -12.45
C LYS A 125 14.94 -2.52 -11.96
N THR A 126 15.05 -1.42 -12.71
CA THR A 126 14.22 -0.22 -12.55
C THR A 126 13.53 0.07 -13.88
N ILE A 127 12.22 0.31 -13.82
CA ILE A 127 11.38 0.65 -14.96
C ILE A 127 10.97 2.11 -14.80
N GLN A 128 11.38 2.97 -15.71
CA GLN A 128 11.02 4.39 -15.72
C GLN A 128 9.71 4.59 -16.47
N TYR A 129 8.58 4.52 -15.78
CA TYR A 129 7.25 4.68 -16.41
C TYR A 129 6.90 6.14 -16.68
N PHE A 130 7.29 7.05 -15.77
CA PHE A 130 6.84 8.44 -15.76
C PHE A 130 8.03 9.41 -15.68
N PRO A 131 7.86 10.71 -16.01
CA PRO A 131 8.89 11.72 -15.79
C PRO A 131 9.38 11.79 -14.35
N GLU A 132 10.64 12.12 -14.13
CA GLU A 132 11.29 12.13 -12.80
C GLU A 132 10.63 13.08 -11.77
N ASN A 133 9.89 14.07 -12.22
CA ASN A 133 9.15 15.00 -11.34
C ASN A 133 7.79 14.45 -10.86
N VAL A 134 7.37 13.30 -11.37
CA VAL A 134 6.12 12.61 -10.95
C VAL A 134 6.48 11.51 -9.95
N LEU A 135 5.88 11.53 -8.77
CA LEU A 135 6.08 10.49 -7.76
C LEU A 135 5.12 9.33 -8.01
N VAL A 136 5.60 8.09 -7.88
CA VAL A 136 4.74 6.92 -7.70
C VAL A 136 4.42 6.84 -6.20
N THR A 137 3.20 7.22 -5.82
CA THR A 137 2.79 7.43 -4.43
C THR A 137 2.45 6.14 -3.69
N ALA A 138 1.86 5.18 -4.39
CA ALA A 138 1.62 3.82 -3.93
C ALA A 138 1.51 2.88 -5.11
N PHE A 139 1.62 1.57 -4.83
CA PHE A 139 1.38 0.55 -5.84
C PHE A 139 0.78 -0.72 -5.21
N THR A 140 0.25 -1.58 -6.04
CA THR A 140 -0.18 -2.94 -5.66
C THR A 140 0.05 -3.90 -6.82
N TRP A 141 0.46 -5.12 -6.49
CA TRP A 141 0.59 -6.19 -7.47
C TRP A 141 -0.79 -6.65 -7.96
N HIS A 142 -0.89 -6.94 -9.24
CA HIS A 142 -2.06 -7.64 -9.75
C HIS A 142 -2.11 -9.05 -9.14
N PRO A 143 -3.28 -9.54 -8.70
CA PRO A 143 -3.39 -10.82 -7.98
C PRO A 143 -2.91 -12.06 -8.74
N GLU A 144 -2.93 -12.05 -10.08
CA GLU A 144 -2.65 -13.22 -10.92
C GLU A 144 -1.68 -12.97 -12.08
N SER A 145 -1.17 -11.75 -12.26
CA SER A 145 -0.30 -11.43 -13.41
C SER A 145 0.88 -10.55 -13.03
N TYR A 146 1.86 -10.41 -13.95
CA TYR A 146 3.00 -9.51 -13.81
C TYR A 146 2.64 -8.06 -14.19
N MET A 147 1.49 -7.59 -13.71
CA MET A 147 1.09 -6.19 -13.80
C MET A 147 1.14 -5.54 -12.41
N VAL A 148 1.30 -4.24 -12.41
CA VAL A 148 1.30 -3.42 -11.21
C VAL A 148 0.34 -2.24 -11.38
N GLY A 149 -0.57 -2.08 -10.40
CA GLY A 149 -1.35 -0.86 -10.29
C GLY A 149 -0.52 0.21 -9.57
N MET A 150 -0.55 1.44 -10.04
CA MET A 150 0.20 2.57 -9.49
C MET A 150 -0.67 3.82 -9.35
N THR A 151 -0.49 4.56 -8.26
CA THR A 151 -1.02 5.92 -8.08
C THR A 151 0.10 6.94 -8.18
N LEU A 152 -0.23 8.14 -8.66
CA LEU A 152 0.76 9.16 -8.97
C LEU A 152 0.44 10.49 -8.31
N SER A 153 1.49 11.30 -8.07
CA SER A 153 1.37 12.64 -7.50
C SER A 153 0.67 13.66 -8.41
N ASP A 154 0.48 13.35 -9.69
CA ASP A 154 -0.30 14.16 -10.63
C ASP A 154 -1.77 13.69 -10.76
N GLY A 155 -2.19 12.81 -9.87
CA GLY A 155 -3.55 12.30 -9.75
C GLY A 155 -3.85 11.08 -10.62
N ARG A 156 -2.98 10.68 -11.54
CA ARG A 156 -3.22 9.51 -12.40
C ARG A 156 -3.21 8.20 -11.60
N VAL A 157 -4.00 7.25 -12.08
CA VAL A 157 -4.01 5.84 -11.65
C VAL A 157 -3.72 5.00 -12.88
N CYS A 158 -2.67 4.20 -12.83
CA CYS A 158 -2.13 3.50 -13.99
C CYS A 158 -1.94 2.00 -13.72
N LEU A 159 -2.05 1.18 -14.75
CA LEU A 159 -1.58 -0.21 -14.76
C LEU A 159 -0.29 -0.28 -15.59
N GLY A 160 0.79 -0.77 -14.99
CA GLY A 160 2.08 -0.97 -15.66
C GLY A 160 2.35 -2.44 -15.93
N ILE A 161 2.97 -2.75 -17.06
CA ILE A 161 3.42 -4.09 -17.43
C ILE A 161 4.88 -4.25 -17.00
N ILE A 162 5.18 -5.32 -16.25
CA ILE A 162 6.52 -5.55 -15.68
C ILE A 162 7.42 -6.35 -16.62
N ASP A 163 6.85 -7.26 -17.40
CA ASP A 163 7.60 -8.07 -18.35
C ASP A 163 7.74 -7.32 -19.66
N THR A 164 8.93 -6.78 -19.89
CA THR A 164 9.30 -6.04 -21.09
C THR A 164 10.46 -6.71 -21.83
N GLU A 165 10.67 -8.02 -21.66
CA GLU A 165 11.68 -8.72 -22.45
C GLU A 165 11.31 -8.69 -23.94
N GLY A 166 11.99 -7.85 -24.71
CA GLY A 166 11.87 -7.75 -26.16
C GLY A 166 10.93 -6.66 -26.69
N ALA A 167 10.42 -5.74 -25.85
CA ALA A 167 9.70 -4.58 -26.35
C ALA A 167 10.68 -3.45 -26.72
N ASP A 168 10.85 -3.18 -28.00
CA ASP A 168 11.61 -2.01 -28.52
C ASP A 168 10.94 -0.66 -28.17
N ASP A 169 9.69 -0.69 -27.62
CA ASP A 169 8.83 0.50 -27.46
C ASP A 169 8.90 1.14 -26.06
N GLY A 170 9.82 0.69 -25.20
CA GLY A 170 9.97 1.23 -23.82
C GLY A 170 8.90 0.72 -22.85
N PRO A 171 8.84 1.31 -21.61
CA PRO A 171 7.92 0.88 -20.57
C PRO A 171 6.47 1.15 -20.95
N GLN A 172 5.63 0.12 -20.85
CA GLN A 172 4.22 0.21 -21.20
C GLN A 172 3.35 0.38 -19.96
N TYR A 173 2.44 1.34 -19.98
CA TYR A 173 1.42 1.53 -18.96
C TYR A 173 0.10 2.01 -19.57
N LEU A 174 -0.99 1.74 -18.86
CA LEU A 174 -2.34 2.18 -19.20
C LEU A 174 -2.86 3.10 -18.10
N GLU A 175 -3.23 4.34 -18.41
CA GLU A 175 -3.96 5.20 -17.48
C GLU A 175 -5.42 4.73 -17.40
N ILE A 176 -5.87 4.31 -16.19
CA ILE A 176 -7.21 3.77 -15.97
C ILE A 176 -8.15 4.76 -15.28
N ALA A 177 -7.62 5.73 -14.53
CA ALA A 177 -8.38 6.79 -13.87
C ALA A 177 -7.50 8.00 -13.57
N LYS A 178 -8.15 9.11 -13.20
CA LYS A 178 -7.47 10.31 -12.72
C LYS A 178 -8.26 10.97 -11.59
N HIS A 179 -7.57 11.33 -10.50
CA HIS A 179 -8.03 12.20 -9.43
C HIS A 179 -7.73 13.66 -9.77
N ASP A 180 -8.46 14.60 -9.15
CA ASP A 180 -8.24 16.03 -9.36
C ASP A 180 -7.00 16.56 -8.61
N LEU A 181 -6.56 15.81 -7.59
CA LEU A 181 -5.36 16.04 -6.79
C LEU A 181 -4.53 14.76 -6.73
N GLU A 182 -3.51 14.71 -5.87
CA GLU A 182 -2.64 13.55 -5.69
C GLU A 182 -3.46 12.28 -5.41
N ALA A 183 -3.18 11.20 -6.14
CA ALA A 183 -3.70 9.87 -5.84
C ALA A 183 -2.76 9.19 -4.82
N TRP A 184 -3.31 8.63 -3.73
CA TRP A 184 -2.53 8.10 -2.60
C TRP A 184 -2.62 6.60 -2.41
N THR A 185 -3.67 5.98 -2.90
CA THR A 185 -3.91 4.57 -2.62
C THR A 185 -4.69 3.91 -3.74
N LEU A 186 -4.41 2.63 -3.96
CA LEU A 186 -5.20 1.78 -4.83
C LEU A 186 -5.22 0.35 -4.29
N SER A 187 -6.23 -0.41 -4.70
CA SER A 187 -6.32 -1.83 -4.43
C SER A 187 -7.14 -2.52 -5.50
N PHE A 188 -6.69 -3.70 -5.96
CA PHE A 188 -7.52 -4.53 -6.82
C PHE A 188 -8.73 -5.06 -6.07
N ALA A 189 -9.85 -5.20 -6.76
CA ALA A 189 -10.97 -6.01 -6.27
C ALA A 189 -10.48 -7.44 -6.00
N PRO A 190 -11.09 -8.18 -5.03
CA PRO A 190 -10.60 -9.49 -4.66
C PRO A 190 -10.54 -10.52 -5.79
N ASP A 191 -11.37 -10.36 -6.81
CA ASP A 191 -11.41 -11.20 -8.02
C ASP A 191 -10.69 -10.58 -9.23
N ALA A 192 -9.90 -9.52 -9.00
CA ALA A 192 -9.17 -8.76 -10.02
C ALA A 192 -10.05 -8.06 -11.09
N SER A 193 -11.39 -8.12 -10.97
CA SER A 193 -12.31 -7.51 -11.95
C SER A 193 -12.35 -5.99 -11.93
N GLY A 194 -11.63 -5.35 -11.02
CA GLY A 194 -11.60 -3.89 -10.93
C GLY A 194 -10.52 -3.37 -10.00
N VAL A 195 -10.37 -2.05 -10.01
CA VAL A 195 -9.42 -1.31 -9.18
C VAL A 195 -10.15 -0.21 -8.40
N TRP A 196 -9.97 -0.23 -7.09
CA TRP A 196 -10.34 0.88 -6.21
C TRP A 196 -9.19 1.88 -6.15
N SER A 197 -9.50 3.18 -6.14
CA SER A 197 -8.48 4.22 -5.91
C SER A 197 -9.00 5.35 -5.05
N GLY A 198 -8.09 6.01 -4.35
CA GLY A 198 -8.35 7.15 -3.47
C GLY A 198 -7.27 8.22 -3.61
N GLY A 199 -7.65 9.48 -3.37
CA GLY A 199 -6.75 10.62 -3.48
C GLY A 199 -7.15 11.79 -2.59
N ASP A 200 -6.35 12.87 -2.61
CA ASP A 200 -6.56 14.09 -1.83
C ASP A 200 -7.84 14.84 -2.21
N ASP A 201 -8.38 14.58 -3.38
CA ASP A 201 -9.67 15.13 -3.84
C ASP A 201 -10.89 14.52 -3.12
N SER A 202 -10.65 13.73 -2.04
CA SER A 202 -11.64 13.01 -1.24
C SER A 202 -12.47 11.99 -2.05
N ALA A 203 -12.10 11.72 -3.30
CA ALA A 203 -12.79 10.78 -4.14
C ALA A 203 -12.38 9.34 -3.81
N LEU A 204 -13.37 8.48 -3.65
CA LEU A 204 -13.24 7.04 -3.76
C LEU A 204 -13.78 6.62 -5.13
N LYS A 205 -12.98 5.92 -5.92
CA LYS A 205 -13.33 5.48 -7.27
C LYS A 205 -13.24 3.97 -7.39
N LEU A 206 -14.10 3.38 -8.19
CA LEU A 206 -14.02 1.99 -8.65
C LEU A 206 -13.99 2.00 -10.18
N ILE A 207 -12.98 1.39 -10.74
CA ILE A 207 -12.77 1.18 -12.16
C ILE A 207 -12.95 -0.30 -12.44
N GLU A 208 -13.91 -0.69 -13.27
CA GLU A 208 -14.05 -2.05 -13.74
C GLU A 208 -13.05 -2.33 -14.85
N LEU A 209 -12.47 -3.53 -14.80
CA LEU A 209 -11.56 -4.07 -15.82
C LEU A 209 -12.28 -5.24 -16.47
N SER A 210 -12.42 -5.24 -17.80
CA SER A 210 -12.99 -6.37 -18.53
C SER A 210 -11.98 -6.92 -19.54
N ASP A 211 -11.94 -8.23 -19.65
CA ASP A 211 -11.14 -8.94 -20.65
C ASP A 211 -11.88 -9.11 -21.99
N ASP A 212 -12.88 -8.25 -22.26
CA ASP A 212 -13.74 -8.38 -23.45
C ASP A 212 -12.92 -8.26 -24.74
N HIS A 213 -12.45 -9.42 -25.22
CA HIS A 213 -11.84 -9.58 -26.54
C HIS A 213 -12.87 -9.41 -27.71
N GLU A 214 -14.17 -9.23 -27.41
CA GLU A 214 -15.22 -9.17 -28.45
C GLU A 214 -15.42 -7.79 -29.07
N SER A 215 -14.81 -6.72 -28.53
CA SER A 215 -14.91 -5.37 -29.13
C SER A 215 -13.69 -4.91 -29.92
N ALA A 216 -12.72 -5.79 -30.16
CA ALA A 216 -11.49 -5.49 -30.91
C ALA A 216 -11.63 -5.69 -32.44
N ASP A 217 -12.77 -5.35 -33.03
CA ASP A 217 -12.92 -5.23 -34.50
C ASP A 217 -12.34 -3.91 -35.08
N GLN A 218 -11.50 -3.21 -34.29
CA GLN A 218 -10.60 -2.20 -34.85
C GLN A 218 -9.21 -2.80 -34.95
N GLU A 219 -8.81 -3.09 -36.18
CA GLU A 219 -7.44 -3.39 -36.54
C GLU A 219 -6.51 -2.27 -36.05
N LEU A 220 -6.00 -2.41 -34.80
CA LEU A 220 -4.90 -1.62 -34.30
C LEU A 220 -3.61 -2.28 -34.81
N GLU A 221 -3.02 -1.68 -35.84
CA GLU A 221 -1.66 -1.98 -36.28
C GLU A 221 -0.68 -1.59 -35.17
N GLY A 222 -0.19 -2.57 -34.44
CA GLY A 222 0.83 -2.39 -33.38
C GLY A 222 0.60 -3.34 -32.22
N ASN A 223 1.65 -3.92 -31.71
CA ASN A 223 1.76 -4.91 -30.63
C ASN A 223 1.04 -4.56 -29.32
N GLU A 224 -0.23 -4.21 -29.32
CA GLU A 224 -1.04 -4.02 -28.09
C GLU A 224 -1.48 -5.37 -27.51
N ARG A 225 -0.51 -6.06 -26.92
CA ARG A 225 -0.78 -7.23 -26.10
C ARG A 225 -1.32 -6.75 -24.74
N TYR A 226 -2.63 -6.97 -24.50
CA TYR A 226 -3.32 -6.79 -23.21
C TYR A 226 -3.49 -5.34 -22.72
N ALA A 227 -4.38 -4.58 -23.32
CA ALA A 227 -5.03 -3.47 -22.63
C ALA A 227 -6.45 -3.93 -22.22
N PRO A 228 -6.74 -4.20 -20.94
CA PRO A 228 -8.11 -4.50 -20.53
C PRO A 228 -9.02 -3.31 -20.83
N SER A 229 -10.20 -3.56 -21.36
CA SER A 229 -11.24 -2.53 -21.48
C SER A 229 -11.56 -1.99 -20.09
N ARG A 230 -11.71 -0.68 -19.95
CA ARG A 230 -11.90 -0.01 -18.67
C ARG A 230 -13.16 0.83 -18.67
N TYR A 231 -13.89 0.76 -17.57
CA TYR A 231 -15.06 1.61 -17.34
C TYR A 231 -14.97 2.22 -15.95
N MET A 232 -15.24 3.52 -15.83
CA MET A 232 -15.47 4.14 -14.54
C MET A 232 -16.83 3.65 -14.03
N ALA A 233 -16.83 2.59 -13.23
CA ALA A 233 -18.04 2.00 -12.70
C ALA A 233 -18.69 2.90 -11.67
N TRP A 234 -17.87 3.61 -10.86
CA TRP A 234 -18.38 4.39 -9.75
C TRP A 234 -17.36 5.40 -9.22
N SER A 235 -17.85 6.56 -8.75
CA SER A 235 -17.04 7.57 -8.06
C SER A 235 -17.90 8.34 -7.05
N ASP A 236 -17.34 8.59 -5.87
CA ASP A 236 -17.97 9.39 -4.83
C ASP A 236 -16.98 10.30 -4.10
N LYS A 237 -17.36 11.59 -3.94
CA LYS A 237 -16.60 12.64 -3.22
C LYS A 237 -17.28 13.10 -1.94
N LYS A 238 -18.33 12.42 -1.47
CA LYS A 238 -19.15 12.87 -0.34
C LYS A 238 -19.06 11.98 0.88
N ILE A 239 -18.46 10.78 0.76
CA ILE A 239 -18.32 9.84 1.86
C ILE A 239 -17.24 10.33 2.83
N HIS A 240 -16.11 10.79 2.29
CA HIS A 240 -14.96 11.20 3.07
C HIS A 240 -14.88 12.72 3.17
N GLY A 241 -14.57 13.19 4.38
CA GLY A 241 -14.40 14.62 4.66
C GLY A 241 -13.05 15.18 4.23
N ALA A 242 -12.10 14.29 3.87
CA ALA A 242 -10.75 14.62 3.38
C ALA A 242 -10.23 13.51 2.50
N GLY A 243 -8.98 13.59 2.05
CA GLY A 243 -8.35 12.63 1.13
C GLY A 243 -8.47 11.18 1.58
N VAL A 244 -8.75 10.29 0.62
CA VAL A 244 -8.82 8.84 0.83
C VAL A 244 -7.41 8.26 0.71
N THR A 245 -6.91 7.66 1.78
CA THR A 245 -5.50 7.26 1.92
C THR A 245 -5.29 5.77 2.09
N ALA A 246 -6.36 5.01 2.40
CA ALA A 246 -6.27 3.57 2.54
C ALA A 246 -7.55 2.88 2.07
N ILE A 247 -7.40 1.78 1.35
CA ILE A 247 -8.51 0.99 0.80
C ILE A 247 -8.20 -0.49 1.01
N LEU A 248 -9.13 -1.23 1.60
CA LEU A 248 -9.04 -2.66 1.82
C LEU A 248 -10.35 -3.33 1.36
N PRO A 249 -10.42 -3.85 0.13
CA PRO A 249 -11.55 -4.64 -0.32
C PRO A 249 -11.64 -5.96 0.46
N LEU A 250 -12.83 -6.31 0.92
CA LEU A 250 -13.04 -7.45 1.82
C LEU A 250 -13.81 -8.59 1.18
N HIS A 251 -14.75 -8.26 0.32
CA HIS A 251 -15.67 -9.20 -0.30
C HIS A 251 -16.29 -8.58 -1.55
N LEU A 252 -16.60 -9.43 -2.50
CA LEU A 252 -17.30 -9.09 -3.72
C LEU A 252 -18.24 -10.25 -4.06
N ASP A 253 -19.51 -9.94 -4.25
CA ASP A 253 -20.50 -10.85 -4.81
C ASP A 253 -21.10 -10.24 -6.09
N ASN A 254 -22.12 -10.89 -6.66
CA ASN A 254 -22.77 -10.42 -7.88
C ASN A 254 -23.61 -9.14 -7.66
N GLU A 255 -23.89 -8.78 -6.42
CA GLU A 255 -24.77 -7.66 -6.07
C GLU A 255 -24.00 -6.47 -5.51
N SER A 256 -22.86 -6.71 -4.81
CA SER A 256 -22.17 -5.66 -4.08
C SER A 256 -20.71 -5.97 -3.77
N SER A 257 -19.94 -4.90 -3.56
CA SER A 257 -18.60 -4.92 -2.98
C SER A 257 -18.65 -4.43 -1.54
N LEU A 258 -17.90 -5.10 -0.65
CA LEU A 258 -17.68 -4.69 0.73
C LEU A 258 -16.23 -4.23 0.86
N VAL A 259 -16.03 -2.97 1.30
CA VAL A 259 -14.69 -2.35 1.38
C VAL A 259 -14.54 -1.55 2.66
N VAL A 260 -13.36 -1.68 3.30
CA VAL A 260 -12.93 -0.77 4.38
C VAL A 260 -12.09 0.35 3.77
N THR A 261 -12.36 1.58 4.16
CA THR A 261 -11.60 2.75 3.74
C THR A 261 -11.07 3.53 4.93
N GLY A 262 -9.95 4.20 4.73
CA GLY A 262 -9.36 5.16 5.64
C GLY A 262 -9.14 6.50 4.96
N SER A 263 -9.22 7.59 5.74
CA SER A 263 -9.11 8.95 5.22
C SER A 263 -8.34 9.86 6.16
N TYR A 264 -7.83 10.97 5.64
CA TYR A 264 -7.26 12.07 6.42
C TYR A 264 -8.27 12.73 7.38
N ASP A 265 -9.57 12.44 7.25
CA ASP A 265 -10.61 12.91 8.17
C ASP A 265 -10.67 12.12 9.50
N ASP A 266 -9.64 11.35 9.81
CA ASP A 266 -9.45 10.51 11.00
C ASP A 266 -10.41 9.31 11.10
N HIS A 267 -11.23 9.06 10.09
CA HIS A 267 -12.23 7.99 10.12
C HIS A 267 -11.79 6.75 9.33
N ILE A 268 -12.04 5.58 9.94
CA ILE A 268 -12.16 4.31 9.25
C ILE A 268 -13.64 4.04 8.98
N ARG A 269 -13.97 3.56 7.76
CA ARG A 269 -15.36 3.31 7.33
C ARG A 269 -15.49 1.93 6.71
N LEU A 270 -16.60 1.27 6.96
CA LEU A 270 -17.05 0.10 6.20
C LEU A 270 -18.15 0.51 5.23
N LEU A 271 -17.91 0.29 3.96
CA LEU A 271 -18.82 0.64 2.88
C LEU A 271 -19.31 -0.61 2.16
N ARG A 272 -20.59 -0.59 1.76
CA ARG A 272 -21.15 -1.48 0.75
C ARG A 272 -21.48 -0.65 -0.49
N VAL A 273 -20.97 -1.08 -1.64
CA VAL A 273 -21.26 -0.47 -2.94
C VAL A 273 -21.91 -1.52 -3.81
N SER A 274 -23.16 -1.30 -4.20
CA SER A 274 -23.89 -2.23 -5.07
C SER A 274 -23.40 -2.16 -6.51
N ALA A 275 -23.61 -3.21 -7.29
CA ALA A 275 -23.33 -3.24 -8.73
C ALA A 275 -24.05 -2.10 -9.52
N THR A 276 -25.14 -1.54 -8.97
CA THR A 276 -25.82 -0.39 -9.53
C THR A 276 -25.27 0.97 -9.08
N GLY A 277 -24.14 0.98 -8.36
CA GLY A 277 -23.47 2.18 -7.86
C GLY A 277 -24.13 2.81 -6.63
N ARG A 278 -25.09 2.14 -5.97
CA ARG A 278 -25.62 2.60 -4.69
C ARG A 278 -24.64 2.28 -3.59
N ARG A 279 -24.30 3.28 -2.77
CA ARG A 279 -23.46 3.11 -1.59
C ARG A 279 -24.28 3.09 -0.32
N GLN A 280 -23.75 2.39 0.67
CA GLN A 280 -24.21 2.40 2.04
C GLN A 280 -22.99 2.40 2.95
N GLU A 281 -22.87 3.39 3.82
CA GLU A 281 -21.96 3.34 4.96
C GLU A 281 -22.60 2.45 6.01
N LEU A 282 -21.93 1.33 6.33
CA LEU A 282 -22.43 0.33 7.28
C LEU A 282 -22.03 0.68 8.71
N CYS A 283 -20.84 1.18 8.89
CA CYS A 283 -20.34 1.76 10.13
C CYS A 283 -19.10 2.62 9.87
N ASP A 284 -18.82 3.53 10.79
CA ASP A 284 -17.61 4.34 10.82
C ASP A 284 -17.07 4.48 12.24
N MET A 285 -15.82 4.90 12.36
CA MET A 285 -15.19 5.21 13.66
C MET A 285 -14.07 6.24 13.48
N ASN A 286 -14.06 7.27 14.32
CA ASN A 286 -12.95 8.20 14.45
C ASN A 286 -11.81 7.55 15.26
N LEU A 287 -10.58 7.50 14.70
CA LEU A 287 -9.40 6.89 15.34
C LEU A 287 -8.44 7.92 15.96
N GLY A 288 -8.74 9.22 15.80
CA GLY A 288 -8.01 10.33 16.39
C GLY A 288 -6.79 10.79 15.59
N GLY A 289 -6.60 10.28 14.38
CA GLY A 289 -5.59 10.68 13.42
C GLY A 289 -5.86 10.08 12.04
N GLY A 290 -5.42 10.74 10.99
CA GLY A 290 -5.63 10.34 9.60
C GLY A 290 -5.22 8.89 9.35
N VAL A 291 -6.12 8.11 8.79
CA VAL A 291 -5.92 6.67 8.56
C VAL A 291 -5.06 6.49 7.32
N TRP A 292 -3.78 6.22 7.51
CA TRP A 292 -2.80 6.16 6.42
C TRP A 292 -2.68 4.78 5.77
N ARG A 293 -2.69 3.71 6.58
CA ARG A 293 -2.57 2.32 6.10
C ARG A 293 -3.54 1.41 6.83
N LEU A 294 -4.04 0.43 6.09
CA LEU A 294 -4.88 -0.66 6.58
C LEU A 294 -4.24 -1.98 6.21
N LYS A 295 -4.07 -2.88 7.18
CA LYS A 295 -3.63 -4.25 6.95
C LYS A 295 -4.55 -5.23 7.63
N LEU A 296 -5.01 -6.23 6.88
CA LEU A 296 -5.78 -7.35 7.44
C LEU A 296 -4.83 -8.27 8.22
N LEU A 297 -5.13 -8.49 9.49
CA LEU A 297 -4.40 -9.41 10.37
C LEU A 297 -5.06 -10.78 10.43
N ASP A 298 -6.37 -10.80 10.64
CA ASP A 298 -7.18 -12.02 10.71
C ASP A 298 -8.58 -11.79 10.13
N ARG A 299 -9.18 -12.87 9.60
CA ARG A 299 -10.52 -12.90 9.02
C ARG A 299 -11.29 -14.15 9.47
N LYS A 300 -12.57 -13.98 9.80
CA LYS A 300 -13.49 -15.09 10.01
C LYS A 300 -14.67 -15.01 9.03
N PRO A 301 -15.07 -16.10 8.39
CA PRO A 301 -14.34 -17.36 8.32
C PRO A 301 -12.99 -17.19 7.64
N THR A 302 -12.01 -18.01 8.02
CA THR A 302 -10.67 -18.02 7.42
C THR A 302 -10.77 -18.55 5.98
N LEU A 303 -10.12 -17.87 5.05
CA LEU A 303 -10.01 -18.37 3.67
C LEU A 303 -8.95 -19.49 3.59
N PRO A 304 -9.11 -20.46 2.69
CA PRO A 304 -8.09 -21.46 2.42
C PRO A 304 -6.77 -20.81 1.98
N ALA A 305 -5.63 -21.41 2.37
CA ALA A 305 -4.31 -20.88 2.02
C ALA A 305 -4.05 -20.78 0.50
N ASN A 306 -4.70 -21.65 -0.29
CA ASN A 306 -4.60 -21.70 -1.76
C ASN A 306 -5.87 -21.13 -2.41
N HIS A 307 -6.40 -20.04 -1.86
CA HIS A 307 -7.60 -19.44 -2.38
C HIS A 307 -7.32 -18.80 -3.75
N SER A 308 -8.04 -19.26 -4.78
CA SER A 308 -7.94 -18.72 -6.14
C SER A 308 -8.81 -17.47 -6.28
N VAL A 309 -8.31 -16.48 -7.03
CA VAL A 309 -9.03 -15.23 -7.36
C VAL A 309 -10.40 -15.52 -7.97
N SER A 310 -10.54 -16.54 -8.82
CA SER A 310 -11.80 -16.94 -9.43
C SER A 310 -12.89 -17.44 -8.44
N LYS A 311 -12.52 -17.76 -7.21
CA LYS A 311 -13.44 -18.26 -6.18
C LYS A 311 -13.99 -17.20 -5.24
N TRP A 312 -13.47 -15.97 -5.30
CA TRP A 312 -13.86 -14.90 -4.37
C TRP A 312 -15.36 -14.62 -4.34
N ARG A 313 -16.02 -14.65 -5.50
CA ARG A 313 -17.49 -14.41 -5.58
C ARG A 313 -18.35 -15.48 -4.90
N SER A 314 -17.79 -16.66 -4.67
CA SER A 314 -18.47 -17.78 -3.99
C SER A 314 -18.12 -17.89 -2.50
N GLU A 315 -17.17 -17.10 -2.02
CA GLU A 315 -16.77 -17.14 -0.61
C GLU A 315 -17.79 -16.42 0.28
N PRO A 316 -17.98 -16.89 1.50
CA PRO A 316 -18.87 -16.23 2.43
C PRO A 316 -18.30 -14.86 2.83
N PRO A 317 -19.16 -13.83 3.02
CA PRO A 317 -18.72 -12.54 3.53
C PRO A 317 -18.08 -12.70 4.91
N PRO A 318 -17.12 -11.84 5.28
CA PRO A 318 -16.53 -11.89 6.62
C PRO A 318 -17.57 -11.56 7.68
N THR A 319 -17.41 -12.15 8.85
CA THR A 319 -18.20 -11.85 10.06
C THR A 319 -17.37 -11.16 11.13
N GLU A 320 -16.05 -11.37 11.10
CA GLU A 320 -15.10 -10.71 11.99
C GLU A 320 -13.78 -10.48 11.24
N LEU A 321 -13.20 -9.32 11.46
CA LEU A 321 -11.89 -8.94 10.95
C LEU A 321 -11.06 -8.32 12.08
N LEU A 322 -9.75 -8.61 12.06
CA LEU A 322 -8.78 -7.90 12.87
C LEU A 322 -7.87 -7.11 11.94
N LEU A 323 -7.73 -5.81 12.21
CA LEU A 323 -7.00 -4.86 11.37
C LEU A 323 -5.86 -4.20 12.14
N LEU A 324 -4.72 -4.04 11.49
CA LEU A 324 -3.68 -3.10 11.87
C LEU A 324 -3.93 -1.79 11.12
N VAL A 325 -3.99 -0.68 11.86
CA VAL A 325 -4.32 0.63 11.32
C VAL A 325 -3.25 1.64 11.71
N SER A 326 -2.56 2.22 10.74
CA SER A 326 -1.66 3.36 10.94
C SER A 326 -2.48 4.64 10.95
N CYS A 327 -2.41 5.40 12.06
CA CYS A 327 -3.24 6.60 12.28
C CYS A 327 -2.38 7.87 12.37
N MET A 328 -1.41 8.03 11.46
CA MET A 328 -0.53 9.20 11.39
C MET A 328 -0.01 9.64 12.78
N HIS A 329 -0.29 10.88 13.20
CA HIS A 329 0.14 11.43 14.49
C HIS A 329 -0.47 10.73 15.72
N ALA A 330 -1.58 9.99 15.55
CA ALA A 330 -2.17 9.21 16.62
C ALA A 330 -1.51 7.83 16.85
N GLY A 331 -0.51 7.47 16.01
CA GLY A 331 0.20 6.18 16.11
C GLY A 331 -0.59 5.02 15.52
N THR A 332 -0.51 3.84 16.13
CA THR A 332 -1.10 2.61 15.57
C THR A 332 -2.28 2.11 16.41
N ARG A 333 -3.24 1.50 15.73
CA ARG A 333 -4.42 0.87 16.38
C ARG A 333 -4.53 -0.60 15.92
N ILE A 334 -4.95 -1.48 16.84
CA ILE A 334 -5.51 -2.78 16.51
C ILE A 334 -7.02 -2.64 16.62
N VAL A 335 -7.69 -2.81 15.48
CA VAL A 335 -9.12 -2.59 15.34
C VAL A 335 -9.81 -3.89 14.98
N ARG A 336 -10.85 -4.25 15.71
CA ARG A 336 -11.74 -5.34 15.36
C ARG A 336 -12.99 -4.80 14.68
N LEU A 337 -13.38 -5.39 13.58
CA LEU A 337 -14.64 -5.15 12.89
C LEU A 337 -15.48 -6.42 13.03
N THR A 338 -16.68 -6.32 13.57
CA THR A 338 -17.59 -7.46 13.76
C THR A 338 -18.96 -7.20 13.18
N ARG A 339 -19.56 -8.27 12.65
CA ARG A 339 -20.96 -8.30 12.22
C ARG A 339 -21.79 -9.08 13.24
N LYS A 340 -22.85 -8.45 13.75
CA LYS A 340 -23.86 -9.08 14.58
C LYS A 340 -25.22 -8.90 13.90
N GLU A 341 -25.82 -10.01 13.47
CA GLU A 341 -27.00 -9.99 12.62
C GLU A 341 -26.72 -9.18 11.35
N ASP A 342 -27.33 -8.03 11.16
CA ASP A 342 -27.09 -7.12 10.03
C ASP A 342 -26.27 -5.88 10.38
N ASP A 343 -25.94 -5.68 11.66
CA ASP A 343 -25.19 -4.53 12.14
C ASP A 343 -23.69 -4.79 12.18
N TRP A 344 -22.91 -3.81 11.74
CA TRP A 344 -21.47 -3.81 11.80
C TRP A 344 -20.95 -2.80 12.83
N ALA A 345 -19.89 -3.15 13.50
CA ALA A 345 -19.25 -2.24 14.46
C ALA A 345 -17.73 -2.40 14.49
N PHE A 346 -17.04 -1.26 14.52
CA PHE A 346 -15.61 -1.20 14.85
C PHE A 346 -15.40 -1.16 16.37
N GLU A 347 -14.31 -1.74 16.83
CA GLU A 347 -13.83 -1.69 18.20
C GLU A 347 -12.31 -1.56 18.25
N VAL A 348 -11.76 -0.57 18.93
CA VAL A 348 -10.32 -0.46 19.16
C VAL A 348 -9.93 -1.36 20.33
N LEU A 349 -9.16 -2.41 20.06
CA LEU A 349 -8.67 -3.36 21.05
C LEU A 349 -7.41 -2.86 21.74
N ALA A 350 -6.47 -2.29 20.95
CA ALA A 350 -5.20 -1.80 21.46
C ALA A 350 -4.75 -0.52 20.73
N ARG A 351 -3.94 0.27 21.45
CA ARG A 351 -3.28 1.49 20.95
C ARG A 351 -1.80 1.43 21.24
N PHE A 352 -0.99 1.79 20.21
CA PHE A 352 0.43 2.05 20.34
C PHE A 352 0.67 3.51 19.96
N GLU A 353 1.13 4.33 20.95
CA GLU A 353 1.17 5.80 20.85
C GLU A 353 2.56 6.37 21.24
N GLU A 354 3.65 5.59 21.09
CA GLU A 354 5.00 6.07 21.41
C GLU A 354 5.65 6.89 20.29
N HIS A 355 5.10 6.82 19.07
CA HIS A 355 5.51 7.66 17.96
C HIS A 355 5.17 9.13 18.23
N LYS A 356 6.14 10.02 17.97
CA LYS A 356 5.99 11.47 18.17
C LYS A 356 5.65 12.22 16.88
N SER A 357 5.59 11.52 15.78
CA SER A 357 5.30 12.07 14.45
C SER A 357 4.41 11.12 13.64
N MET A 358 4.42 11.25 12.30
CA MET A 358 3.54 10.50 11.41
C MET A 358 3.93 9.03 11.32
N ASN A 359 3.07 8.14 11.78
CA ASN A 359 3.19 6.70 11.63
C ASN A 359 2.76 6.28 10.22
N TYR A 360 3.71 6.23 9.29
CA TYR A 360 3.45 5.79 7.92
C TYR A 360 3.70 4.29 7.72
N GLY A 361 4.76 3.74 8.31
CA GLY A 361 5.09 2.33 8.20
C GLY A 361 4.59 1.52 9.39
N SER A 362 3.77 0.51 9.15
CA SER A 362 3.33 -0.47 10.16
C SER A 362 3.13 -1.82 9.51
N ASP A 363 3.72 -2.86 10.10
CA ASP A 363 3.50 -4.22 9.67
C ASP A 363 3.63 -5.23 10.81
N SER A 364 3.19 -6.45 10.59
CA SER A 364 3.19 -7.53 11.56
C SER A 364 3.85 -8.78 11.02
N GLN A 365 4.56 -9.50 11.89
CA GLN A 365 4.98 -10.86 11.56
C GLN A 365 3.75 -11.73 11.28
N PRO A 366 3.80 -12.57 10.23
CA PRO A 366 2.84 -13.65 10.06
C PRO A 366 2.85 -14.61 11.26
N GLY A 367 1.67 -15.02 11.71
CA GLY A 367 1.52 -15.97 12.82
C GLY A 367 1.61 -15.32 14.21
N LEU A 368 1.56 -16.20 15.21
CA LEU A 368 1.55 -15.84 16.64
C LEU A 368 2.75 -16.49 17.33
N ASN A 369 3.28 -15.85 18.37
CA ASN A 369 4.30 -16.45 19.24
C ASN A 369 3.68 -17.53 20.17
N ALA A 370 4.50 -18.20 20.97
CA ALA A 370 4.09 -19.25 21.90
C ALA A 370 3.09 -18.74 22.97
N LYS A 371 2.97 -17.44 23.16
CA LYS A 371 2.00 -16.81 24.09
C LYS A 371 0.71 -16.38 23.39
N GLY A 372 0.55 -16.68 22.11
CA GLY A 372 -0.60 -16.26 21.31
C GLY A 372 -0.59 -14.79 20.91
N GLN A 373 0.56 -14.12 20.96
CA GLN A 373 0.71 -12.72 20.62
C GLN A 373 1.31 -12.55 19.21
N ARG A 374 0.87 -11.55 18.48
CA ARG A 374 1.45 -11.11 17.22
C ARG A 374 2.52 -10.05 17.46
N THR A 375 3.60 -10.12 16.71
CA THR A 375 4.71 -9.15 16.77
C THR A 375 4.53 -8.11 15.66
N PHE A 376 4.76 -6.84 16.01
CA PHE A 376 4.61 -5.70 15.12
C PHE A 376 5.90 -4.88 15.07
N ILE A 377 6.22 -4.34 13.91
CA ILE A 377 7.12 -3.20 13.76
C ILE A 377 6.31 -2.03 13.24
N THR A 378 6.51 -0.89 13.88
CA THR A 378 5.93 0.39 13.45
C THR A 378 7.01 1.46 13.41
N THR A 379 6.87 2.40 12.49
CA THR A 379 7.84 3.48 12.30
C THR A 379 7.15 4.82 12.26
N SER A 380 7.84 5.87 12.67
CA SER A 380 7.39 7.25 12.51
C SER A 380 8.41 8.11 11.78
N PHE A 381 7.91 9.02 10.94
CA PHE A 381 8.66 9.66 9.87
C PHE A 381 9.66 10.71 10.37
N TYR A 382 9.18 11.79 11.02
CA TYR A 382 10.04 12.93 11.38
C TYR A 382 10.96 12.66 12.54
N ASP A 383 10.55 11.86 13.51
CA ASP A 383 11.39 11.43 14.63
C ASP A 383 12.20 10.17 14.32
N ARG A 384 12.03 9.60 13.12
CA ARG A 384 12.80 8.45 12.58
C ARG A 384 12.80 7.22 13.50
N LEU A 385 11.75 7.08 14.31
CA LEU A 385 11.67 6.06 15.34
C LEU A 385 11.14 4.76 14.77
N LEU A 386 11.85 3.66 15.03
CA LEU A 386 11.37 2.29 14.85
C LEU A 386 11.02 1.70 16.21
N CYS A 387 9.87 1.05 16.31
CA CYS A 387 9.39 0.40 17.52
C CYS A 387 8.95 -1.04 17.24
N LEU A 388 9.42 -1.97 18.07
CA LEU A 388 8.97 -3.36 18.13
C LEU A 388 8.02 -3.52 19.31
N TRP A 389 6.86 -4.11 19.12
CA TRP A 389 5.86 -4.35 20.17
C TRP A 389 5.02 -5.60 19.88
N ARG A 390 4.19 -6.03 20.86
CA ARG A 390 3.30 -7.20 20.74
C ARG A 390 1.91 -6.94 21.27
N PHE A 391 0.97 -7.61 20.62
CA PHE A 391 -0.42 -7.67 21.07
C PHE A 391 -1.00 -9.06 20.86
#